data_24dbcb5f63a99b97148df27ab41905b3
#
_entry.id   24dbcb5f63a99b97148df27ab41905b3
#
_cell.length_a   1.000
_cell.length_b   1.000
_cell.length_c   1.000
_cell.angle_alpha   90.00
_cell.angle_beta   90.00
_cell.angle_gamma   90.00
#
_symmetry.space_group_name_H-M   'P 1'
#
loop_
_entity.id
_entity.type
_entity.pdbx_description
1 polymer ?
#
loop_
_entity_poly.entity_id
_entity_poly.type
_entity_poly.pdbx_seq_one_letter_code
_entity_poly.pdbx_strand_id
1 'polypeptide(L)'
;YSPFRDAVGSSSSLKSDKKTYQMNINNSDEAIREASMDISEGADILMVKPGISYLDIIYRIKHELNFPTFAYQVSGEYSLIKLAAEKGLVDEKAVVLEQLSSFKRALMIFF
;
A
#
# COMPACT_ATOMS: atom_id res chain seq x y z
N TYR A 1 -8.24 0.62 -7.61
CA TYR A 1 -9.32 1.64 -7.45
C TYR A 1 -8.91 2.77 -6.49
N SER A 2 -7.66 2.81 -6.06
CA SER A 2 -7.22 3.81 -5.08
C SER A 2 -7.25 5.24 -5.65
N PRO A 3 -7.66 6.24 -4.85
CA PRO A 3 -7.65 7.64 -5.27
C PRO A 3 -6.25 8.17 -5.58
N PHE A 4 -5.19 7.49 -5.15
CA PHE A 4 -3.81 7.88 -5.46
C PHE A 4 -3.48 7.82 -6.96
N ARG A 5 -4.30 7.13 -7.75
CA ARG A 5 -4.19 7.19 -9.22
C ARG A 5 -4.34 8.62 -9.75
N ASP A 6 -5.29 9.36 -9.20
CA ASP A 6 -5.54 10.75 -9.62
C ASP A 6 -4.44 11.67 -9.12
N ALA A 7 -3.92 11.43 -7.93
CA ALA A 7 -2.85 12.23 -7.34
C ALA A 7 -1.57 12.24 -8.17
N VAL A 8 -1.28 11.16 -8.91
CA VAL A 8 -0.09 11.04 -9.78
C VAL A 8 -0.43 11.16 -11.26
N GLY A 9 -1.69 11.43 -11.60
CA GLY A 9 -2.14 11.54 -12.99
C GLY A 9 -2.13 10.24 -13.78
N SER A 10 -1.98 9.09 -13.13
CA SER A 10 -1.88 7.80 -13.80
C SER A 10 -3.16 7.40 -14.53
N SER A 11 -4.31 7.94 -14.12
CA SER A 11 -5.59 7.69 -14.79
C SER A 11 -5.62 8.24 -16.21
N SER A 12 -4.95 9.38 -16.47
CA SER A 12 -4.92 10.01 -17.79
C SER A 12 -3.95 9.31 -18.75
N SER A 13 -3.01 8.52 -18.25
CA SER A 13 -2.01 7.80 -19.06
C SER A 13 -2.43 6.39 -19.43
N LEU A 14 -3.60 5.93 -18.97
CA LEU A 14 -4.06 4.57 -19.19
C LEU A 14 -4.75 4.41 -20.54
N LYS A 15 -4.43 3.30 -21.21
CA LYS A 15 -5.11 2.88 -22.43
C LYS A 15 -6.37 2.05 -22.15
N SER A 16 -6.50 1.49 -20.94
CA SER A 16 -7.62 0.65 -20.52
C SER A 16 -7.91 0.85 -19.03
N ASP A 17 -9.09 0.40 -18.61
CA ASP A 17 -9.48 0.47 -17.20
C ASP A 17 -8.71 -0.56 -16.37
N LYS A 18 -7.96 -0.08 -15.36
CA LYS A 18 -7.23 -0.96 -14.43
C LYS A 18 -8.14 -1.78 -13.51
N LYS A 19 -9.42 -1.46 -13.44
CA LYS A 19 -10.39 -2.21 -12.62
C LYS A 19 -10.51 -3.68 -13.01
N THR A 20 -10.08 -4.01 -14.22
CA THR A 20 -10.12 -5.40 -14.70
C THR A 20 -9.10 -6.30 -14.00
N TYR A 21 -8.01 -5.75 -13.43
CA TYR A 21 -6.95 -6.54 -12.79
C TYR A 21 -6.54 -6.03 -11.40
N GLN A 22 -6.97 -4.83 -11.00
CA GLN A 22 -6.73 -4.34 -9.66
C GLN A 22 -7.86 -4.75 -8.72
N MET A 23 -7.49 -5.12 -7.49
CA MET A 23 -8.47 -5.51 -6.46
C MET A 23 -9.35 -4.35 -6.03
N ASN A 24 -10.58 -4.67 -5.65
CA ASN A 24 -11.50 -3.71 -5.05
C ASN A 24 -10.98 -3.31 -3.66
N ILE A 25 -10.97 -2.00 -3.38
CA ILE A 25 -10.48 -1.45 -2.10
C ILE A 25 -11.33 -1.88 -0.88
N ASN A 26 -12.53 -2.37 -1.11
CA ASN A 26 -13.44 -2.77 -0.03
C ASN A 26 -13.39 -4.26 0.29
N ASN A 27 -12.55 -5.03 -0.39
CA ASN A 27 -12.53 -6.49 -0.25
C ASN A 27 -11.18 -7.00 0.24
N SER A 28 -11.03 -7.06 1.57
CA SER A 28 -9.79 -7.55 2.19
C SER A 28 -9.61 -9.07 2.03
N ASP A 29 -10.69 -9.84 1.95
CA ASP A 29 -10.63 -11.29 1.78
C ASP A 29 -10.08 -11.66 0.40
N GLU A 30 -10.42 -10.88 -0.63
CA GLU A 30 -9.83 -11.04 -1.95
C GLU A 30 -8.32 -10.85 -1.92
N ALA A 31 -7.83 -9.85 -1.17
CA ALA A 31 -6.40 -9.61 -1.02
C ALA A 31 -5.67 -10.80 -0.40
N ILE A 32 -6.25 -11.41 0.62
CA ILE A 32 -5.67 -12.59 1.28
C ILE A 32 -5.69 -13.80 0.34
N ARG A 33 -6.76 -14.00 -0.40
CA ARG A 33 -6.86 -15.09 -1.39
C ARG A 33 -5.82 -14.94 -2.49
N GLU A 34 -5.67 -13.75 -3.06
CA GLU A 34 -4.68 -13.47 -4.10
C GLU A 34 -3.26 -13.66 -3.57
N ALA A 35 -2.97 -13.17 -2.35
CA ALA A 35 -1.68 -13.38 -1.72
C ALA A 35 -1.37 -14.86 -1.54
N SER A 36 -2.35 -15.65 -1.08
CA SER A 36 -2.21 -17.09 -0.91
C SER A 36 -1.93 -17.80 -2.25
N MET A 37 -2.60 -17.38 -3.32
CA MET A 37 -2.36 -17.91 -4.67
C MET A 37 -0.96 -17.56 -5.16
N ASP A 38 -0.50 -16.34 -4.96
CA ASP A 38 0.84 -15.90 -5.34
C ASP A 38 1.92 -16.74 -4.64
N ILE A 39 1.72 -17.03 -3.36
CA ILE A 39 2.63 -17.91 -2.61
C ILE A 39 2.65 -19.31 -3.23
N SER A 40 1.50 -19.87 -3.54
CA SER A 40 1.42 -21.21 -4.14
C SER A 40 2.03 -21.28 -5.53
N GLU A 41 2.07 -20.15 -6.24
CA GLU A 41 2.69 -20.00 -7.56
C GLU A 41 4.19 -19.73 -7.50
N GLY A 42 4.78 -19.63 -6.30
CA GLY A 42 6.22 -19.55 -6.10
C GLY A 42 6.75 -18.15 -5.75
N ALA A 43 5.91 -17.24 -5.30
CA ALA A 43 6.38 -15.94 -4.82
C ALA A 43 7.27 -16.10 -3.59
N ASP A 44 8.38 -15.37 -3.55
CA ASP A 44 9.29 -15.37 -2.40
C ASP A 44 8.94 -14.27 -1.39
N ILE A 45 8.33 -13.19 -1.87
CA ILE A 45 7.99 -11.99 -1.10
C ILE A 45 6.67 -11.46 -1.64
N LEU A 46 5.82 -10.95 -0.75
CA LEU A 46 4.61 -10.23 -1.12
C LEU A 46 4.79 -8.73 -0.87
N MET A 47 4.15 -7.90 -1.69
CA MET A 47 4.20 -6.47 -1.55
C MET A 47 2.79 -5.88 -1.56
N VAL A 48 2.50 -5.02 -0.60
CA VAL A 48 1.23 -4.28 -0.51
C VAL A 48 1.48 -2.84 -0.92
N LYS A 49 0.71 -2.36 -1.89
CA LYS A 49 0.74 -0.96 -2.36
C LYS A 49 -0.63 -0.47 -2.83
N PRO A 50 -1.06 0.75 -2.51
CA PRO A 50 -0.38 1.69 -1.62
C PRO A 50 -0.16 1.13 -0.21
N GLY A 51 0.57 1.86 0.63
CA GLY A 51 0.98 1.35 1.93
C GLY A 51 0.03 1.72 3.07
N ILE A 52 -0.05 3.01 3.39
CA ILE A 52 -0.67 3.51 4.63
C ILE A 52 -2.17 3.18 4.73
N SER A 53 -2.87 3.18 3.61
CA SER A 53 -4.31 2.86 3.59
C SER A 53 -4.60 1.36 3.73
N TYR A 54 -3.57 0.52 3.72
CA TYR A 54 -3.71 -0.94 3.69
C TYR A 54 -2.87 -1.63 4.77
N LEU A 55 -2.68 -0.95 5.91
CA LEU A 55 -1.98 -1.53 7.06
C LEU A 55 -2.67 -2.79 7.59
N ASP A 56 -3.98 -2.84 7.52
CA ASP A 56 -4.78 -4.00 7.89
C ASP A 56 -4.46 -5.21 7.00
N ILE A 57 -4.26 -4.97 5.70
CA ILE A 57 -3.90 -6.03 4.75
C ILE A 57 -2.48 -6.55 5.04
N ILE A 58 -1.53 -5.65 5.29
CA ILE A 58 -0.17 -6.02 5.67
C ILE A 58 -0.20 -6.90 6.92
N TYR A 59 -0.96 -6.48 7.93
CA TYR A 59 -1.11 -7.23 9.18
C TYR A 59 -1.75 -8.61 8.94
N ARG A 60 -2.83 -8.67 8.15
CA ARG A 60 -3.51 -9.92 7.84
C ARG A 60 -2.61 -10.89 7.09
N ILE A 61 -1.88 -10.45 6.08
CA ILE A 61 -0.94 -11.30 5.34
C ILE A 61 0.11 -11.86 6.29
N LYS A 62 0.70 -11.01 7.13
CA LYS A 62 1.74 -11.44 8.05
C LYS A 62 1.20 -12.40 9.11
N HIS A 63 0.01 -12.11 9.65
CA HIS A 63 -0.59 -12.89 10.73
C HIS A 63 -1.21 -14.21 10.22
N GLU A 64 -1.93 -14.17 9.10
CA GLU A 64 -2.66 -15.33 8.57
C GLU A 64 -1.79 -16.22 7.69
N LEU A 65 -0.89 -15.66 6.90
CA LEU A 65 -0.04 -16.40 5.96
C LEU A 65 1.40 -16.55 6.44
N ASN A 66 1.82 -15.75 7.42
CA ASN A 66 3.17 -15.75 7.99
C ASN A 66 4.26 -15.71 6.91
N PHE A 67 4.14 -14.80 5.97
CA PHE A 67 4.99 -14.71 4.78
C PHE A 67 5.73 -13.37 4.75
N PRO A 68 6.97 -13.31 4.21
CA PRO A 68 7.69 -12.05 4.08
C PRO A 68 6.87 -11.02 3.31
N THR A 69 6.58 -9.88 3.95
CA THR A 69 5.68 -8.86 3.41
C THR A 69 6.37 -7.51 3.41
N PHE A 70 6.37 -6.89 2.24
CA PHE A 70 6.86 -5.53 2.02
C PHE A 70 5.67 -4.60 1.83
N ALA A 71 5.89 -3.32 2.10
CA ALA A 71 4.95 -2.27 1.74
C ALA A 71 5.64 -1.26 0.82
N TYR A 72 4.87 -0.71 -0.09
CA TYR A 72 5.34 0.34 -0.98
C TYR A 72 4.46 1.57 -0.81
N GLN A 73 5.06 2.64 -0.34
CA GLN A 73 4.40 3.93 -0.26
C GLN A 73 4.47 4.60 -1.63
N VAL A 74 3.32 4.70 -2.30
CA VAL A 74 3.28 5.20 -3.68
C VAL A 74 3.52 6.70 -3.75
N SER A 75 3.83 7.21 -4.94
CA SER A 75 4.13 8.62 -5.17
C SER A 75 3.00 9.55 -4.74
N GLY A 76 1.74 9.12 -4.84
CA GLY A 76 0.60 9.89 -4.33
C GLY A 76 0.62 10.07 -2.81
N GLU A 77 0.97 9.02 -2.06
CA GLU A 77 1.15 9.11 -0.60
C GLU A 77 2.29 10.05 -0.25
N TYR A 78 3.41 9.96 -0.96
CA TYR A 78 4.53 10.86 -0.79
C TYR A 78 4.14 12.31 -1.08
N SER A 79 3.44 12.56 -2.20
CA SER A 79 2.99 13.90 -2.60
C SER A 79 2.09 14.55 -1.57
N LEU A 80 1.19 13.78 -0.94
CA LEU A 80 0.30 14.29 0.11
C LEU A 80 1.10 14.82 1.31
N ILE A 81 2.13 14.09 1.74
CA ILE A 81 2.99 14.51 2.84
C ILE A 81 3.74 15.78 2.47
N LYS A 82 4.33 15.81 1.28
CA LYS A 82 5.12 16.97 0.82
C LYS A 82 4.25 18.22 0.71
N LEU A 83 3.06 18.12 0.14
CA LEU A 83 2.13 19.23 0.01
C LEU A 83 1.65 19.74 1.37
N ALA A 84 1.30 18.84 2.28
CA ALA A 84 0.89 19.22 3.63
C ALA A 84 2.04 19.93 4.38
N ALA A 85 3.26 19.46 4.24
CA ALA A 85 4.44 20.08 4.84
C ALA A 85 4.71 21.47 4.25
N GLU A 86 4.62 21.62 2.92
CA GLU A 86 4.76 22.90 2.24
C GLU A 86 3.74 23.94 2.74
N LYS A 87 2.53 23.52 3.00
CA LYS A 87 1.45 24.38 3.52
C LYS A 87 1.55 24.63 5.03
N GLY A 88 2.54 24.07 5.70
CA GLY A 88 2.72 24.21 7.15
C GLY A 88 1.68 23.46 7.98
N LEU A 89 0.96 22.51 7.39
CA LEU A 89 -0.08 21.76 8.11
C LEU A 89 0.49 20.65 8.97
N VAL A 90 1.65 20.11 8.60
CA VAL A 90 2.32 19.03 9.34
C VAL A 90 3.83 19.23 9.33
N ASP A 91 4.50 18.66 10.34
CA ASP A 91 5.95 18.49 10.35
C ASP A 91 6.28 17.24 9.49
N GLU A 92 7.01 17.40 8.39
CA GLU A 92 7.32 16.32 7.47
C GLU A 92 8.02 15.15 8.17
N LYS A 93 9.07 15.44 8.93
CA LYS A 93 9.84 14.40 9.62
C LYS A 93 8.97 13.63 10.62
N ALA A 94 8.15 14.33 11.39
CA ALA A 94 7.28 13.69 12.38
C ALA A 94 6.25 12.75 11.71
N VAL A 95 5.63 13.19 10.61
CA VAL A 95 4.66 12.38 9.87
C VAL A 95 5.32 11.16 9.26
N VAL A 96 6.49 11.33 8.64
CA VAL A 96 7.23 10.22 8.04
C VAL A 96 7.59 9.18 9.10
N LEU A 97 8.12 9.61 10.24
CA LEU A 97 8.49 8.68 11.31
C LEU A 97 7.28 7.96 11.89
N GLU A 98 6.15 8.63 12.03
CA GLU A 98 4.92 8.00 12.49
C GLU A 98 4.42 6.95 11.50
N GLN A 99 4.43 7.26 10.20
CA GLN A 99 4.02 6.30 9.19
C GLN A 99 4.95 5.09 9.12
N LEU A 100 6.27 5.30 9.23
CA LEU A 100 7.23 4.21 9.30
C LEU A 100 6.99 3.32 10.53
N SER A 101 6.68 3.93 11.66
CA SER A 101 6.31 3.20 12.88
C SER A 101 5.01 2.39 12.69
N SER A 102 4.06 2.94 11.95
CA SER A 102 2.80 2.25 11.64
C SER A 102 3.04 1.00 10.79
N PHE A 103 3.90 1.09 9.78
CA PHE A 103 4.30 -0.07 8.99
C PHE A 103 4.97 -1.13 9.85
N LYS A 104 5.87 -0.72 10.72
CA LYS A 104 6.54 -1.64 11.64
C LYS A 104 5.56 -2.33 12.58
N ARG A 105 4.57 -1.61 13.11
CA ARG A 105 3.51 -2.20 13.94
C ARG A 105 2.66 -3.19 13.17
N ALA A 106 2.44 -2.99 11.88
CA ALA A 106 1.72 -3.92 11.02
C ALA A 106 2.53 -5.18 10.70
N LEU A 107 3.74 -5.29 11.25
CA LEU A 107 4.63 -6.44 11.13
C LEU A 107 5.23 -6.62 9.72
N MET A 108 5.30 -5.54 8.96
CA MET A 108 6.03 -5.53 7.71
C MET A 108 7.55 -5.72 7.97
N ILE A 109 8.25 -6.38 7.05
CA ILE A 109 9.69 -6.62 7.19
C ILE A 109 10.48 -5.43 6.61
N PHE A 110 10.10 -4.98 5.42
CA PHE A 110 10.73 -3.85 4.73
C PHE A 110 9.68 -3.01 4.00
N PHE A 111 10.06 -1.79 3.64
CA PHE A 111 9.24 -0.92 2.82
C PHE A 111 10.11 -0.12 1.84
#